data_415be102d079d2baa8f98b471957f263
#
_entry.id   415be102d079d2baa8f98b471957f263
#
_cell.length_a   1.000
_cell.length_b   1.000
_cell.length_c   1.000
_cell.angle_alpha   90.00
_cell.angle_beta   90.00
_cell.angle_gamma   90.00
#
_symmetry.space_group_name_H-M   'P 1'
#
loop_
_entity.id
_entity.type
_entity.pdbx_description
1 polymer ?
#
loop_
_entity_poly.entity_id
_entity_poly.type
_entity_poly.pdbx_seq_one_letter_code
_entity_poly.pdbx_strand_id
1 'polypeptide(L)'
;SDVRATPVRWLWYPYIAVGKITLLQGDPGDGKSTMILNLISEISKGGKTPDGKALGIPQRVIYQCSEDDTADTIKPRLESCGADCRNVAFINEETHNGLTLDDERIRQVIINFRPCLVVIDPIQAYLGNDSDLQIAGRARKLMQRLGMWASVYDCAVILIGHLNKKEGSKDLYRSLGSIDLIAAARSVLQMERDSGDPDVRIVRQIKNSLAPTGKDIRFEIRPETGFRWLSCEDSIQKPVQMERPVFKTKTEKAAFLIKEILSQ
;
A
#
# COMPACT_ATOMS: atom_id res chain seq x y z
N SER A 1 -20.14 -7.54 -27.56
CA SER A 1 -20.05 -7.66 -26.09
C SER A 1 -20.75 -6.45 -25.48
N ASP A 2 -21.62 -6.67 -24.48
CA ASP A 2 -22.43 -5.62 -23.83
C ASP A 2 -21.65 -4.84 -22.77
N VAL A 3 -20.32 -4.85 -22.81
CA VAL A 3 -19.46 -4.15 -21.85
C VAL A 3 -19.37 -2.68 -22.22
N ARG A 4 -19.93 -1.80 -21.36
CA ARG A 4 -19.78 -0.35 -21.48
C ARG A 4 -18.46 0.10 -20.86
N ALA A 5 -17.70 0.92 -21.58
CA ALA A 5 -16.50 1.55 -21.05
C ALA A 5 -16.87 2.54 -19.93
N THR A 6 -16.23 2.43 -18.78
CA THR A 6 -16.38 3.35 -17.66
C THR A 6 -15.02 3.91 -17.26
N PRO A 7 -14.90 5.21 -16.92
CA PRO A 7 -13.64 5.78 -16.47
C PRO A 7 -13.23 5.19 -15.11
N VAL A 8 -11.93 5.15 -14.85
CA VAL A 8 -11.42 4.78 -13.54
C VAL A 8 -11.83 5.85 -12.54
N ARG A 9 -12.44 5.43 -11.43
CA ARG A 9 -12.77 6.33 -10.31
C ARG A 9 -11.62 6.30 -9.30
N TRP A 10 -11.35 7.43 -8.69
CA TRP A 10 -10.22 7.62 -7.78
C TRP A 10 -10.70 8.15 -6.43
N LEU A 11 -10.20 7.55 -5.37
CA LEU A 11 -10.28 8.12 -4.03
C LEU A 11 -9.24 9.23 -3.88
N TRP A 12 -8.04 8.99 -4.43
CA TRP A 12 -6.97 9.97 -4.53
C TRP A 12 -6.18 9.74 -5.82
N TYR A 13 -6.38 10.60 -6.81
CA TYR A 13 -5.70 10.53 -8.11
C TYR A 13 -4.25 11.02 -8.02
N PRO A 14 -3.28 10.35 -8.64
CA PRO A 14 -3.38 9.07 -9.34
C PRO A 14 -2.95 7.86 -8.48
N TYR A 15 -2.98 7.97 -7.14
CA TYR A 15 -2.38 7.02 -6.21
C TYR A 15 -3.32 5.89 -5.79
N ILE A 16 -4.58 6.20 -5.49
CA ILE A 16 -5.55 5.26 -4.91
C ILE A 16 -6.83 5.23 -5.75
N ALA A 17 -6.98 4.16 -6.54
CA ALA A 17 -8.15 3.96 -7.38
C ALA A 17 -9.24 3.14 -6.66
N VAL A 18 -10.50 3.53 -6.82
CA VAL A 18 -11.66 2.79 -6.32
C VAL A 18 -11.80 1.46 -7.06
N GLY A 19 -12.13 0.39 -6.35
CA GLY A 19 -12.25 -0.95 -6.90
C GLY A 19 -10.91 -1.62 -7.22
N LYS A 20 -9.81 -1.10 -6.73
CA LYS A 20 -8.45 -1.60 -7.03
C LYS A 20 -7.60 -1.67 -5.77
N ILE A 21 -6.51 -2.45 -5.88
CA ILE A 21 -5.53 -2.61 -4.81
C ILE A 21 -4.33 -1.70 -5.07
N THR A 22 -3.97 -0.94 -4.04
CA THR A 22 -2.72 -0.18 -3.92
C THR A 22 -1.85 -0.86 -2.87
N LEU A 23 -0.59 -1.10 -3.18
CA LEU A 23 0.42 -1.59 -2.24
C LEU A 23 1.25 -0.40 -1.75
N LEU A 24 1.36 -0.21 -0.43
CA LEU A 24 2.28 0.72 0.21
C LEU A 24 3.40 -0.09 0.87
N GLN A 25 4.63 0.11 0.43
CA GLN A 25 5.79 -0.61 0.95
C GLN A 25 6.88 0.34 1.44
N GLY A 26 7.73 -0.13 2.34
CA GLY A 26 8.88 0.61 2.90
C GLY A 26 9.46 -0.15 4.08
N ASP A 27 10.61 0.29 4.58
CA ASP A 27 11.27 -0.35 5.72
C ASP A 27 10.43 -0.22 7.01
N PRO A 28 10.56 -1.16 7.96
CA PRO A 28 9.95 -1.02 9.27
C PRO A 28 10.38 0.29 9.94
N GLY A 29 9.43 0.97 10.60
CA GLY A 29 9.69 2.23 11.29
C GLY A 29 9.76 3.48 10.41
N ASP A 30 9.48 3.39 9.09
CA ASP A 30 9.45 4.56 8.21
C ASP A 30 8.19 5.43 8.35
N GLY A 31 7.20 4.99 9.11
CA GLY A 31 5.99 5.78 9.37
C GLY A 31 4.84 5.50 8.39
N LYS A 32 4.81 4.32 7.76
CA LYS A 32 3.72 3.90 6.85
C LYS A 32 2.35 3.96 7.51
N SER A 33 2.20 3.34 8.68
CA SER A 33 0.96 3.35 9.46
C SER A 33 0.58 4.76 9.89
N THR A 34 1.56 5.57 10.34
CA THR A 34 1.34 6.98 10.71
C THR A 34 0.78 7.79 9.54
N MET A 35 1.38 7.66 8.35
CA MET A 35 0.89 8.32 7.14
C MET A 35 -0.55 7.91 6.81
N ILE A 36 -0.83 6.60 6.87
CA ILE A 36 -2.17 6.08 6.56
C ILE A 36 -3.22 6.53 7.58
N LEU A 37 -2.90 6.56 8.87
CA LEU A 37 -3.82 7.08 9.90
C LEU A 37 -4.15 8.56 9.67
N ASN A 38 -3.18 9.37 9.24
CA ASN A 38 -3.43 10.76 8.87
C ASN A 38 -4.29 10.88 7.59
N LEU A 39 -4.09 10.01 6.59
CA LEU A 39 -4.95 9.95 5.42
C LEU A 39 -6.38 9.52 5.78
N ILE A 40 -6.53 8.53 6.66
CA ILE A 40 -7.83 8.08 7.20
C ILE A 40 -8.53 9.22 7.94
N SER A 41 -7.78 10.01 8.71
CA SER A 41 -8.33 11.20 9.38
C SER A 41 -8.96 12.16 8.37
N GLU A 42 -8.27 12.48 7.29
CA GLU A 42 -8.82 13.36 6.26
C GLU A 42 -10.04 12.75 5.54
N ILE A 43 -10.01 11.46 5.23
CA ILE A 43 -11.12 10.75 4.58
C ILE A 43 -12.34 10.71 5.51
N SER A 44 -12.15 10.38 6.79
CA SER A 44 -13.24 10.20 7.76
C SER A 44 -14.04 11.48 8.04
N LYS A 45 -13.43 12.64 7.87
CA LYS A 45 -14.07 13.96 8.08
C LYS A 45 -14.42 14.71 6.78
N GLY A 46 -14.12 14.13 5.59
CA GLY A 46 -14.35 14.81 4.32
C GLY A 46 -13.38 15.98 4.05
N GLY A 47 -12.17 15.89 4.60
CA GLY A 47 -11.14 16.92 4.50
C GLY A 47 -10.49 16.98 3.12
N LYS A 48 -9.15 16.96 3.07
CA LYS A 48 -8.39 17.10 1.82
C LYS A 48 -7.38 15.96 1.65
N THR A 49 -7.10 15.62 0.40
CA THR A 49 -5.95 14.77 0.06
C THR A 49 -4.62 15.52 0.29
N PRO A 50 -3.48 14.84 0.39
CA PRO A 50 -2.18 15.48 0.56
C PRO A 50 -1.82 16.54 -0.50
N ASP A 51 -2.36 16.43 -1.72
CA ASP A 51 -2.22 17.42 -2.80
C ASP A 51 -3.28 18.54 -2.74
N GLY A 52 -4.02 18.64 -1.64
CA GLY A 52 -4.94 19.73 -1.36
C GLY A 52 -6.33 19.62 -1.98
N LYS A 53 -6.65 18.54 -2.71
CA LYS A 53 -7.98 18.33 -3.30
C LYS A 53 -8.99 17.97 -2.22
N ALA A 54 -10.17 18.60 -2.26
CA ALA A 54 -11.26 18.30 -1.35
C ALA A 54 -11.80 16.88 -1.55
N LEU A 55 -12.00 16.14 -0.46
CA LEU A 55 -12.67 14.84 -0.46
C LEU A 55 -14.20 14.99 -0.41
N GLY A 56 -14.69 16.15 -0.03
CA GLY A 56 -16.09 16.58 -0.08
C GLY A 56 -16.87 16.17 1.16
N ILE A 57 -17.26 14.91 1.27
CA ILE A 57 -18.09 14.42 2.39
C ILE A 57 -17.31 13.44 3.26
N PRO A 58 -17.63 13.34 4.57
CA PRO A 58 -17.12 12.28 5.42
C PRO A 58 -17.39 10.90 4.85
N GLN A 59 -16.37 10.04 4.82
CA GLN A 59 -16.45 8.71 4.24
C GLN A 59 -15.96 7.66 5.21
N ARG A 60 -16.48 6.44 5.08
CA ARG A 60 -16.19 5.31 5.98
C ARG A 60 -14.93 4.58 5.54
N VAL A 61 -14.12 4.18 6.52
CA VAL A 61 -12.86 3.45 6.33
C VAL A 61 -12.84 2.24 7.24
N ILE A 62 -12.42 1.09 6.71
CA ILE A 62 -12.03 -0.07 7.52
C ILE A 62 -10.50 -0.04 7.64
N TYR A 63 -9.98 -0.06 8.86
CA TYR A 63 -8.56 -0.20 9.15
C TYR A 63 -8.33 -1.46 9.97
N GLN A 64 -7.57 -2.40 9.42
CA GLN A 64 -7.26 -3.66 10.07
C GLN A 64 -5.77 -3.74 10.35
N CYS A 65 -5.42 -3.89 11.62
CA CYS A 65 -4.05 -3.99 12.12
C CYS A 65 -3.92 -5.23 13.00
N SER A 66 -2.78 -5.93 12.86
CA SER A 66 -2.45 -7.10 13.70
C SER A 66 -1.28 -6.86 14.65
N GLU A 67 -0.56 -5.74 14.49
CA GLU A 67 0.63 -5.44 15.29
C GLU A 67 0.32 -4.61 16.53
N ASP A 68 -0.67 -3.72 16.43
CA ASP A 68 -1.05 -2.77 17.49
C ASP A 68 -2.48 -3.06 17.96
N ASP A 69 -2.74 -2.94 19.27
CA ASP A 69 -4.07 -3.04 19.83
C ASP A 69 -4.97 -1.88 19.38
N THR A 70 -6.22 -2.21 19.09
CA THR A 70 -7.19 -1.25 18.56
C THR A 70 -7.57 -0.20 19.59
N ALA A 71 -7.75 -0.59 20.88
CA ALA A 71 -8.31 0.27 21.92
C ALA A 71 -7.26 1.19 22.54
N ASP A 72 -6.08 0.65 22.84
CA ASP A 72 -5.03 1.40 23.55
C ASP A 72 -4.03 2.11 22.63
N THR A 73 -3.93 1.69 21.37
CA THR A 73 -2.93 2.23 20.44
C THR A 73 -3.55 2.88 19.21
N ILE A 74 -4.35 2.15 18.41
CA ILE A 74 -4.83 2.63 17.12
C ILE A 74 -5.86 3.75 17.28
N LYS A 75 -6.87 3.54 18.12
CA LYS A 75 -7.93 4.52 18.34
C LYS A 75 -7.39 5.85 18.93
N PRO A 76 -6.52 5.86 19.94
CA PRO A 76 -5.87 7.08 20.41
C PRO A 76 -5.06 7.82 19.32
N ARG A 77 -4.35 7.07 18.46
CA ARG A 77 -3.62 7.68 17.32
C ARG A 77 -4.57 8.32 16.31
N LEU A 78 -5.69 7.67 15.97
CA LEU A 78 -6.71 8.24 15.09
C LEU A 78 -7.32 9.51 15.67
N GLU A 79 -7.65 9.50 16.96
CA GLU A 79 -8.17 10.67 17.67
C GLU A 79 -7.15 11.82 17.68
N SER A 80 -5.87 11.53 17.92
CA SER A 80 -4.80 12.53 17.88
C SER A 80 -4.57 13.12 16.48
N CYS A 81 -4.83 12.34 15.41
CA CYS A 81 -4.84 12.82 14.04
C CYS A 81 -6.09 13.62 13.68
N GLY A 82 -7.08 13.72 14.58
CA GLY A 82 -8.35 14.41 14.35
C GLY A 82 -9.31 13.65 13.43
N ALA A 83 -9.28 12.31 13.44
CA ALA A 83 -10.22 11.47 12.70
C ALA A 83 -11.63 11.52 13.30
N ASP A 84 -12.65 11.45 12.45
CA ASP A 84 -13.99 11.10 12.92
C ASP A 84 -14.09 9.58 13.07
N CYS A 85 -13.81 9.09 14.29
CA CYS A 85 -13.79 7.66 14.60
C CYS A 85 -15.14 6.95 14.39
N ARG A 86 -16.26 7.69 14.25
CA ARG A 86 -17.57 7.09 13.87
C ARG A 86 -17.55 6.54 12.44
N ASN A 87 -16.66 7.04 11.62
CA ASN A 87 -16.44 6.64 10.24
C ASN A 87 -15.27 5.66 10.07
N VAL A 88 -14.69 5.14 11.17
CA VAL A 88 -13.61 4.15 11.12
C VAL A 88 -14.07 2.87 11.83
N ALA A 89 -13.98 1.75 11.13
CA ALA A 89 -14.30 0.43 11.68
C ALA A 89 -13.08 -0.49 11.65
N PHE A 90 -13.08 -1.43 12.58
CA PHE A 90 -12.10 -2.50 12.73
C PHE A 90 -12.81 -3.85 12.62
N ILE A 91 -12.10 -4.89 12.20
CA ILE A 91 -12.61 -6.25 12.16
C ILE A 91 -12.18 -6.92 13.46
N ASN A 92 -13.15 -7.43 14.23
CA ASN A 92 -12.85 -8.11 15.48
C ASN A 92 -12.17 -9.47 15.23
N GLU A 93 -10.99 -9.68 15.83
CA GLU A 93 -10.19 -10.90 15.72
C GLU A 93 -10.32 -11.84 16.94
N GLU A 94 -11.22 -11.56 17.91
CA GLU A 94 -11.37 -12.32 19.16
C GLU A 94 -11.76 -13.81 18.97
N THR A 95 -12.01 -14.25 17.75
CA THR A 95 -12.20 -15.66 17.44
C THR A 95 -10.88 -16.36 17.17
N HIS A 96 -10.65 -17.52 17.78
CA HIS A 96 -9.42 -18.33 17.86
C HIS A 96 -8.69 -18.66 16.54
N ASN A 97 -9.19 -18.31 15.40
CA ASN A 97 -8.54 -18.45 14.11
C ASN A 97 -8.18 -17.07 13.56
N GLY A 98 -6.91 -16.79 13.40
CA GLY A 98 -6.41 -15.53 12.82
C GLY A 98 -7.13 -15.17 11.53
N LEU A 99 -7.28 -13.87 11.26
CA LEU A 99 -7.89 -13.36 10.06
C LEU A 99 -6.96 -13.59 8.85
N THR A 100 -7.51 -14.04 7.72
CA THR A 100 -6.78 -14.12 6.43
C THR A 100 -7.45 -13.23 5.39
N LEU A 101 -6.73 -12.84 4.32
CA LEU A 101 -7.28 -11.92 3.29
C LEU A 101 -8.50 -12.45 2.54
N ASP A 102 -8.79 -13.74 2.60
CA ASP A 102 -9.97 -14.37 2.01
C ASP A 102 -11.06 -14.72 3.03
N ASP A 103 -10.91 -14.26 4.27
CA ASP A 103 -11.89 -14.49 5.31
C ASP A 103 -13.22 -13.77 5.00
N GLU A 104 -14.30 -14.50 5.12
CA GLU A 104 -15.63 -13.96 4.84
C GLU A 104 -16.03 -12.82 5.79
N ARG A 105 -15.42 -12.74 6.98
CA ARG A 105 -15.60 -11.61 7.91
C ARG A 105 -15.22 -10.27 7.26
N ILE A 106 -14.11 -10.23 6.48
CA ILE A 106 -13.72 -9.03 5.75
C ILE A 106 -14.85 -8.61 4.80
N ARG A 107 -15.36 -9.56 4.02
CA ARG A 107 -16.45 -9.29 3.06
C ARG A 107 -17.73 -8.82 3.78
N GLN A 108 -18.11 -9.45 4.88
CA GLN A 108 -19.31 -9.09 5.65
C GLN A 108 -19.20 -7.66 6.21
N VAL A 109 -18.05 -7.28 6.75
CA VAL A 109 -17.82 -5.91 7.23
C VAL A 109 -17.86 -4.91 6.08
N ILE A 110 -17.30 -5.22 4.91
CA ILE A 110 -17.39 -4.37 3.71
C ILE A 110 -18.86 -4.15 3.31
N ILE A 111 -19.66 -5.21 3.26
CA ILE A 111 -21.08 -5.13 2.91
C ILE A 111 -21.87 -4.26 3.90
N ASN A 112 -21.67 -4.49 5.18
CA ASN A 112 -22.46 -3.84 6.24
C ASN A 112 -22.03 -2.38 6.46
N PHE A 113 -20.71 -2.13 6.45
CA PHE A 113 -20.16 -0.81 6.74
C PHE A 113 -20.06 0.09 5.50
N ARG A 114 -19.98 -0.50 4.29
CA ARG A 114 -19.85 0.21 3.00
C ARG A 114 -18.73 1.25 3.01
N PRO A 115 -17.47 0.84 3.22
CA PRO A 115 -16.33 1.74 3.27
C PRO A 115 -15.99 2.25 1.85
N CYS A 116 -15.39 3.43 1.75
CA CYS A 116 -14.70 3.86 0.53
C CYS A 116 -13.26 3.31 0.46
N LEU A 117 -12.69 2.97 1.61
CA LEU A 117 -11.33 2.47 1.76
C LEU A 117 -11.25 1.34 2.79
N VAL A 118 -10.52 0.28 2.42
CA VAL A 118 -10.10 -0.80 3.32
C VAL A 118 -8.58 -0.79 3.41
N VAL A 119 -8.03 -0.77 4.60
CA VAL A 119 -6.58 -0.83 4.85
C VAL A 119 -6.26 -2.09 5.64
N ILE A 120 -5.22 -2.81 5.22
CA ILE A 120 -4.66 -3.99 5.91
C ILE A 120 -3.19 -3.71 6.26
N ASP A 121 -2.85 -3.76 7.55
CA ASP A 121 -1.55 -3.37 8.10
C ASP A 121 -1.02 -4.37 9.17
N PRO A 122 0.07 -5.09 8.91
CA PRO A 122 0.68 -5.35 7.62
C PRO A 122 0.04 -6.54 6.89
N ILE A 123 0.15 -6.59 5.57
CA ILE A 123 -0.37 -7.70 4.76
C ILE A 123 0.19 -9.06 5.17
N GLN A 124 1.47 -9.10 5.63
CA GLN A 124 2.15 -10.33 6.01
C GLN A 124 1.37 -11.15 7.03
N ALA A 125 0.76 -10.49 8.00
CA ALA A 125 0.00 -11.15 9.06
C ALA A 125 -1.25 -11.88 8.54
N TYR A 126 -1.73 -11.51 7.38
CA TYR A 126 -3.00 -12.00 6.81
C TYR A 126 -2.82 -12.95 5.62
N LEU A 127 -1.57 -13.37 5.32
CA LEU A 127 -1.29 -14.34 4.25
C LEU A 127 -1.44 -15.80 4.67
N GLY A 128 -1.50 -16.09 5.97
CA GLY A 128 -1.55 -17.44 6.53
C GLY A 128 -0.18 -18.07 6.75
N ASN A 129 -0.14 -19.25 7.39
CA ASN A 129 1.08 -19.91 7.91
C ASN A 129 1.63 -20.99 6.96
N ASP A 130 1.81 -20.72 5.68
CA ASP A 130 2.34 -21.70 4.72
C ASP A 130 3.83 -21.48 4.41
N SER A 131 4.51 -22.51 3.85
CA SER A 131 5.90 -22.42 3.40
C SER A 131 6.09 -21.43 2.25
N ASP A 132 7.26 -20.81 2.14
CA ASP A 132 7.58 -19.71 1.20
C ASP A 132 7.16 -19.97 -0.27
N LEU A 133 7.24 -21.20 -0.77
CA LEU A 133 6.86 -21.55 -2.15
C LEU A 133 5.34 -21.63 -2.36
N GLN A 134 4.59 -21.95 -1.30
CA GLN A 134 3.12 -21.96 -1.35
C GLN A 134 2.55 -20.56 -1.15
N ILE A 135 3.28 -19.67 -0.45
CA ILE A 135 2.88 -18.29 -0.17
C ILE A 135 2.68 -17.49 -1.47
N ALA A 136 3.54 -17.64 -2.48
CA ALA A 136 3.45 -16.84 -3.70
C ALA A 136 2.16 -17.13 -4.48
N GLY A 137 1.86 -18.39 -4.77
CA GLY A 137 0.63 -18.77 -5.49
C GLY A 137 -0.64 -18.46 -4.68
N ARG A 138 -0.59 -18.60 -3.35
CA ARG A 138 -1.68 -18.28 -2.45
C ARG A 138 -1.90 -16.77 -2.37
N ALA A 139 -0.85 -15.99 -2.18
CA ALA A 139 -0.92 -14.53 -2.13
C ALA A 139 -1.61 -13.96 -3.37
N ARG A 140 -1.30 -14.48 -4.57
CA ARG A 140 -1.96 -14.07 -5.82
C ARG A 140 -3.47 -14.33 -5.79
N LYS A 141 -3.91 -15.52 -5.32
CA LYS A 141 -5.34 -15.86 -5.20
C LYS A 141 -6.05 -14.96 -4.18
N LEU A 142 -5.41 -14.70 -3.03
CA LEU A 142 -5.93 -13.80 -2.00
C LEU A 142 -6.11 -12.39 -2.53
N MET A 143 -5.10 -11.87 -3.25
CA MET A 143 -5.15 -10.56 -3.91
C MET A 143 -6.25 -10.48 -4.97
N GLN A 144 -6.44 -11.54 -5.77
CA GLN A 144 -7.51 -11.58 -6.76
C GLN A 144 -8.90 -11.52 -6.09
N ARG A 145 -9.10 -12.28 -4.99
CA ARG A 145 -10.37 -12.30 -4.26
C ARG A 145 -10.66 -10.95 -3.61
N LEU A 146 -9.68 -10.37 -2.93
CA LEU A 146 -9.81 -9.05 -2.32
C LEU A 146 -10.06 -7.96 -3.37
N GLY A 147 -9.37 -8.02 -4.52
CA GLY A 147 -9.59 -7.11 -5.65
C GLY A 147 -10.97 -7.26 -6.28
N MET A 148 -11.52 -8.47 -6.31
CA MET A 148 -12.90 -8.70 -6.74
C MET A 148 -13.89 -8.04 -5.76
N TRP A 149 -13.72 -8.23 -4.45
CA TRP A 149 -14.57 -7.56 -3.46
C TRP A 149 -14.47 -6.04 -3.55
N ALA A 150 -13.25 -5.51 -3.67
CA ALA A 150 -13.04 -4.07 -3.88
C ALA A 150 -13.85 -3.54 -5.08
N SER A 151 -13.80 -4.25 -6.20
CA SER A 151 -14.53 -3.88 -7.42
C SER A 151 -16.04 -3.99 -7.29
N VAL A 152 -16.53 -5.06 -6.66
CA VAL A 152 -17.99 -5.32 -6.50
C VAL A 152 -18.61 -4.34 -5.51
N TYR A 153 -17.89 -3.99 -4.44
CA TYR A 153 -18.42 -3.14 -3.36
C TYR A 153 -17.94 -1.69 -3.44
N ASP A 154 -17.31 -1.30 -4.56
CA ASP A 154 -16.90 0.08 -4.82
C ASP A 154 -15.99 0.70 -3.75
N CYS A 155 -15.07 -0.06 -3.19
CA CYS A 155 -14.09 0.44 -2.23
C CYS A 155 -12.66 0.35 -2.79
N ALA A 156 -11.79 1.27 -2.40
CA ALA A 156 -10.36 1.15 -2.61
C ALA A 156 -9.75 0.23 -1.55
N VAL A 157 -8.63 -0.42 -1.87
CA VAL A 157 -7.88 -1.24 -0.91
C VAL A 157 -6.43 -0.78 -0.85
N ILE A 158 -5.91 -0.55 0.34
CA ILE A 158 -4.49 -0.34 0.61
C ILE A 158 -3.97 -1.54 1.40
N LEU A 159 -2.90 -2.15 0.92
CA LEU A 159 -2.15 -3.17 1.64
C LEU A 159 -0.80 -2.58 2.03
N ILE A 160 -0.48 -2.61 3.32
CA ILE A 160 0.80 -2.13 3.83
C ILE A 160 1.74 -3.32 3.96
N GLY A 161 2.95 -3.19 3.40
CA GLY A 161 3.95 -4.24 3.43
C GLY A 161 5.33 -3.74 3.87
N HIS A 162 6.09 -4.64 4.52
CA HIS A 162 7.48 -4.38 4.86
C HIS A 162 8.40 -4.87 3.74
N LEU A 163 9.49 -4.12 3.48
CA LEU A 163 10.53 -4.55 2.56
C LEU A 163 11.42 -5.60 3.23
N ASN A 164 11.72 -6.69 2.53
CA ASN A 164 12.68 -7.68 3.01
C ASN A 164 14.12 -7.16 2.82
N LYS A 165 14.94 -7.26 3.88
CA LYS A 165 16.36 -6.86 3.87
C LYS A 165 17.27 -7.86 3.13
N LYS A 166 16.87 -8.49 2.03
CA LYS A 166 17.80 -9.29 1.22
C LYS A 166 18.70 -8.36 0.43
N GLU A 167 19.98 -8.30 0.80
CA GLU A 167 21.02 -7.58 0.06
C GLU A 167 21.08 -8.09 -1.38
N GLY A 168 21.14 -7.17 -2.37
CA GLY A 168 21.39 -7.47 -3.77
C GLY A 168 20.17 -7.64 -4.69
N SER A 169 18.94 -7.51 -4.21
CA SER A 169 17.77 -7.46 -5.10
C SER A 169 17.42 -6.02 -5.51
N LYS A 170 16.99 -5.83 -6.77
CA LYS A 170 16.48 -4.52 -7.26
C LYS A 170 15.38 -4.04 -6.31
N ASP A 171 15.35 -2.75 -6.00
CA ASP A 171 14.40 -2.13 -5.06
C ASP A 171 12.93 -2.52 -5.30
N LEU A 172 12.54 -2.71 -6.56
CA LEU A 172 11.20 -3.15 -6.95
C LEU A 172 10.84 -4.55 -6.42
N TYR A 173 11.81 -5.42 -6.16
CA TYR A 173 11.62 -6.84 -5.78
C TYR A 173 11.93 -7.12 -4.31
N ARG A 174 12.26 -6.08 -3.52
CA ARG A 174 12.57 -6.23 -2.08
C ARG A 174 11.31 -6.46 -1.23
N SER A 175 10.11 -6.26 -1.79
CA SER A 175 8.87 -6.44 -1.05
C SER A 175 8.51 -7.91 -0.90
N LEU A 176 8.23 -8.32 0.33
CA LEU A 176 7.46 -9.53 0.71
C LEU A 176 7.93 -10.87 0.15
N GLY A 177 9.08 -10.97 -0.52
CA GLY A 177 9.50 -12.22 -1.16
C GLY A 177 8.62 -12.68 -2.33
N SER A 178 7.61 -11.91 -2.73
CA SER A 178 6.68 -12.28 -3.80
C SER A 178 6.51 -11.16 -4.83
N ILE A 179 7.06 -11.38 -6.01
CA ILE A 179 6.82 -10.60 -7.23
C ILE A 179 5.30 -10.52 -7.53
N ASP A 180 4.55 -11.53 -7.10
CA ASP A 180 3.11 -11.65 -7.37
C ASP A 180 2.26 -10.58 -6.69
N LEU A 181 2.64 -10.10 -5.50
CA LEU A 181 1.92 -9.01 -4.82
C LEU A 181 2.05 -7.69 -5.60
N ILE A 182 3.27 -7.35 -6.01
CA ILE A 182 3.53 -6.18 -6.85
C ILE A 182 2.82 -6.30 -8.20
N ALA A 183 2.85 -7.49 -8.80
CA ALA A 183 2.19 -7.74 -10.08
C ALA A 183 0.66 -7.57 -9.98
N ALA A 184 0.04 -8.04 -8.90
CA ALA A 184 -1.41 -7.98 -8.68
C ALA A 184 -1.91 -6.55 -8.33
N ALA A 185 -1.11 -5.74 -7.65
CA ALA A 185 -1.44 -4.36 -7.33
C ALA A 185 -1.50 -3.48 -8.59
N ARG A 186 -2.45 -2.54 -8.67
CA ARG A 186 -2.57 -1.59 -9.77
C ARG A 186 -1.76 -0.32 -9.55
N SER A 187 -1.50 0.03 -8.30
CA SER A 187 -0.63 1.11 -7.86
C SER A 187 0.33 0.56 -6.80
N VAL A 188 1.59 0.94 -6.86
CA VAL A 188 2.59 0.59 -5.83
C VAL A 188 3.29 1.87 -5.41
N LEU A 189 3.20 2.14 -4.11
CA LEU A 189 3.80 3.27 -3.44
C LEU A 189 4.98 2.76 -2.61
N GLN A 190 6.13 3.37 -2.76
CA GLN A 190 7.32 3.07 -1.97
C GLN A 190 7.67 4.25 -1.09
N MET A 191 7.77 3.98 0.21
CA MET A 191 8.17 4.96 1.22
C MET A 191 9.65 4.79 1.55
N GLU A 192 10.34 5.90 1.67
CA GLU A 192 11.72 5.98 2.13
C GLU A 192 11.94 7.23 2.98
N ARG A 193 13.01 7.24 3.78
CA ARG A 193 13.46 8.44 4.48
C ARG A 193 14.21 9.34 3.52
N ASP A 194 14.03 10.66 3.68
CA ASP A 194 14.85 11.62 2.96
C ASP A 194 16.30 11.54 3.43
N SER A 195 17.26 11.59 2.49
CA SER A 195 18.67 11.49 2.82
C SER A 195 19.25 12.76 3.46
N GLY A 196 18.58 13.89 3.29
CA GLY A 196 18.99 15.20 3.83
C GLY A 196 18.32 15.54 5.16
N ASP A 197 17.13 15.02 5.42
CA ASP A 197 16.39 15.23 6.67
C ASP A 197 15.72 13.91 7.11
N PRO A 198 16.22 13.24 8.17
CA PRO A 198 15.72 11.95 8.62
C PRO A 198 14.28 12.01 9.18
N ASP A 199 13.74 13.20 9.48
CA ASP A 199 12.36 13.37 9.91
C ASP A 199 11.40 13.49 8.73
N VAL A 200 11.90 13.71 7.51
CA VAL A 200 11.12 13.75 6.28
C VAL A 200 11.03 12.36 5.65
N ARG A 201 9.86 12.08 5.11
CA ARG A 201 9.56 10.85 4.35
C ARG A 201 9.15 11.23 2.94
N ILE A 202 9.56 10.40 2.00
CA ILE A 202 9.21 10.51 0.58
C ILE A 202 8.46 9.25 0.18
N VAL A 203 7.29 9.42 -0.44
CA VAL A 203 6.52 8.31 -1.00
C VAL A 203 6.48 8.48 -2.51
N ARG A 204 7.08 7.54 -3.23
CA ARG A 204 7.11 7.48 -4.69
C ARG A 204 6.12 6.45 -5.21
N GLN A 205 5.43 6.80 -6.26
CA GLN A 205 4.63 5.82 -6.99
C GLN A 205 5.53 5.12 -8.03
N ILE A 206 6.01 3.92 -7.68
CA ILE A 206 6.94 3.14 -8.52
C ILE A 206 6.24 2.26 -9.56
N LYS A 207 4.91 2.11 -9.44
CA LYS A 207 4.05 1.44 -10.43
C LYS A 207 2.68 2.11 -10.45
N ASN A 208 2.17 2.39 -11.66
CA ASN A 208 0.78 2.72 -11.89
C ASN A 208 0.34 2.07 -13.22
N SER A 209 -0.66 1.20 -13.18
CA SER A 209 -1.20 0.51 -14.36
C SER A 209 -2.47 1.18 -14.91
N LEU A 210 -2.91 2.32 -14.36
CA LEU A 210 -4.21 2.94 -14.64
C LEU A 210 -4.08 4.38 -15.12
N ALA A 211 -2.96 5.05 -14.82
CA ALA A 211 -2.68 6.44 -15.17
C ALA A 211 -1.15 6.66 -15.21
N PRO A 212 -0.66 7.79 -15.68
CA PRO A 212 0.72 8.22 -15.44
C PRO A 212 1.03 8.26 -13.94
N THR A 213 2.29 8.03 -13.58
CA THR A 213 2.73 8.10 -12.18
C THR A 213 2.53 9.52 -11.63
N GLY A 214 2.14 9.59 -10.36
CA GLY A 214 1.99 10.85 -9.63
C GLY A 214 3.33 11.45 -9.20
N LYS A 215 3.25 12.65 -8.67
CA LYS A 215 4.37 13.34 -8.03
C LYS A 215 4.80 12.62 -6.75
N ASP A 216 6.04 12.85 -6.30
CA ASP A 216 6.47 12.39 -4.98
C ASP A 216 5.66 13.09 -3.89
N ILE A 217 5.19 12.31 -2.91
CA ILE A 217 4.46 12.83 -1.74
C ILE A 217 5.48 12.96 -0.62
N ARG A 218 5.51 14.12 0.02
CA ARG A 218 6.40 14.38 1.15
C ARG A 218 5.62 14.69 2.41
N PHE A 219 6.08 14.18 3.52
CA PHE A 219 5.59 14.50 4.87
C PHE A 219 6.72 14.42 5.89
N GLU A 220 6.53 15.05 7.03
CA GLU A 220 7.46 14.96 8.14
C GLU A 220 6.78 14.41 9.39
N ILE A 221 7.58 13.78 10.23
CA ILE A 221 7.19 13.32 11.58
C ILE A 221 8.25 13.85 12.52
N ARG A 222 7.93 14.90 13.28
CA ARG A 222 8.84 15.52 14.25
C ARG A 222 8.31 15.38 15.67
N PRO A 223 9.17 15.20 16.68
CA PRO A 223 8.73 15.10 18.07
C PRO A 223 7.92 16.32 18.52
N GLU A 224 8.31 17.53 18.07
CA GLU A 224 7.73 18.79 18.54
C GLU A 224 6.42 19.16 17.82
N THR A 225 6.32 18.83 16.52
CA THR A 225 5.20 19.26 15.67
C THR A 225 4.29 18.12 15.21
N GLY A 226 4.69 16.89 15.51
CA GLY A 226 3.96 15.70 15.07
C GLY A 226 4.06 15.48 13.55
N PHE A 227 2.99 14.92 13.00
CA PHE A 227 2.87 14.64 11.56
C PHE A 227 2.42 15.88 10.78
N ARG A 228 3.03 16.16 9.64
CA ARG A 228 2.61 17.20 8.71
C ARG A 228 2.86 16.82 7.26
N TRP A 229 1.83 16.95 6.40
CA TRP A 229 2.02 16.92 4.95
C TRP A 229 2.86 18.12 4.51
N LEU A 230 3.84 17.88 3.62
CA LEU A 230 4.66 18.93 3.04
C LEU A 230 4.14 19.28 1.64
N SER A 231 4.83 18.89 0.60
CA SER A 231 4.47 19.19 -0.78
C SER A 231 4.39 17.91 -1.62
N CYS A 232 3.64 17.98 -2.72
CA CYS A 232 3.72 17.00 -3.79
C CYS A 232 4.66 17.60 -4.87
N GLU A 233 5.88 17.09 -4.95
CA GLU A 233 6.88 17.53 -5.90
C GLU A 233 6.95 16.58 -7.10
N ASP A 234 7.42 17.08 -8.24
CA ASP A 234 7.69 16.21 -9.37
C ASP A 234 8.78 15.21 -8.98
N SER A 235 8.54 13.93 -9.26
CA SER A 235 9.49 12.86 -8.95
C SER A 235 10.83 13.22 -9.57
N ILE A 236 11.82 13.51 -8.73
CA ILE A 236 13.19 13.53 -9.20
C ILE A 236 13.49 12.08 -9.56
N GLN A 237 13.36 11.75 -10.85
CA GLN A 237 13.91 10.51 -11.34
C GLN A 237 15.42 10.60 -11.05
N LYS A 238 15.84 10.07 -9.89
CA LYS A 238 17.22 9.62 -9.81
C LYS A 238 17.35 8.71 -11.02
N PRO A 239 18.22 9.02 -12.00
CA PRO A 239 18.43 8.09 -13.08
C PRO A 239 18.67 6.76 -12.38
N VAL A 240 17.84 5.76 -12.65
CA VAL A 240 18.20 4.39 -12.33
C VAL A 240 19.52 4.23 -13.02
N GLN A 241 20.61 4.37 -12.27
CA GLN A 241 21.90 3.97 -12.76
C GLN A 241 21.70 2.50 -13.05
N MET A 242 21.39 2.19 -14.30
CA MET A 242 21.65 0.88 -14.83
C MET A 242 23.16 0.72 -14.70
N GLU A 243 23.60 0.35 -13.50
CA GLU A 243 24.92 -0.25 -13.37
C GLU A 243 24.88 -1.43 -14.33
N ARG A 244 25.49 -1.20 -15.49
CA ARG A 244 25.70 -2.29 -16.43
C ARG A 244 26.45 -3.34 -15.62
N PRO A 245 25.91 -4.55 -15.49
CA PRO A 245 26.55 -5.57 -14.68
C PRO A 245 28.00 -5.67 -15.17
N VAL A 246 28.94 -5.41 -14.28
CA VAL A 246 30.37 -5.51 -14.57
C VAL A 246 30.69 -7.00 -14.55
N PHE A 247 30.77 -7.60 -15.72
CA PHE A 247 31.14 -9.00 -15.88
C PHE A 247 32.66 -9.12 -15.79
N LYS A 248 33.13 -9.90 -14.83
CA LYS A 248 34.57 -10.20 -14.67
C LYS A 248 35.07 -11.18 -15.75
N THR A 249 34.16 -11.97 -16.35
CA THR A 249 34.52 -12.95 -17.37
C THR A 249 33.50 -12.93 -18.53
N LYS A 250 33.95 -13.38 -19.72
CA LYS A 250 33.08 -13.56 -20.88
C LYS A 250 31.96 -14.58 -20.61
N THR A 251 32.21 -15.56 -19.78
CA THR A 251 31.25 -16.62 -19.40
C THR A 251 30.10 -16.06 -18.55
N GLU A 252 30.39 -15.15 -17.59
CA GLU A 252 29.36 -14.48 -16.80
C GLU A 252 28.46 -13.59 -17.67
N LYS A 253 29.05 -12.89 -18.65
CA LYS A 253 28.29 -12.07 -19.61
C LYS A 253 27.37 -12.94 -20.49
N ALA A 254 27.85 -14.08 -20.97
CA ALA A 254 27.07 -15.02 -21.79
C ALA A 254 25.90 -15.62 -20.95
N ALA A 255 26.17 -16.07 -19.72
CA ALA A 255 25.14 -16.62 -18.84
C ALA A 255 24.03 -15.59 -18.50
N PHE A 256 24.40 -14.32 -18.31
CA PHE A 256 23.44 -13.25 -18.10
C PHE A 256 22.55 -13.03 -19.31
N LEU A 257 23.13 -12.94 -20.53
CA LEU A 257 22.39 -12.75 -21.79
C LEU A 257 21.43 -13.92 -22.09
N ILE A 258 21.88 -15.15 -21.83
CA ILE A 258 21.03 -16.34 -22.00
C ILE A 258 19.84 -16.29 -21.05
N LYS A 259 20.06 -15.89 -19.79
CA LYS A 259 19.00 -15.76 -18.79
C LYS A 259 17.99 -14.65 -19.12
N GLU A 260 18.44 -13.56 -19.74
CA GLU A 260 17.57 -12.48 -20.19
C GLU A 260 16.72 -12.88 -21.40
N ILE A 261 17.27 -13.66 -22.32
CA ILE A 261 16.54 -14.18 -23.50
C ILE A 261 15.50 -15.25 -23.11
N LEU A 262 15.80 -16.08 -22.12
CA LEU A 262 14.89 -17.13 -21.65
C LEU A 262 13.79 -16.60 -20.69
N SER A 263 13.86 -15.35 -20.29
CA SER A 263 12.86 -14.68 -19.41
C SER A 263 11.89 -13.78 -20.16
N GLN A 264 11.97 -13.69 -21.49
CA GLN A 264 11.00 -13.07 -22.39
C GLN A 264 9.99 -14.10 -22.88
#